data_0d007cdd5473c7474d9fc883870f3d4b
#
_entry.id   0d007cdd5473c7474d9fc883870f3d4b
#
_cell.length_a   1.000
_cell.length_b   1.000
_cell.length_c   1.000
_cell.angle_alpha   90.00
_cell.angle_beta   90.00
_cell.angle_gamma   90.00
#
_symmetry.space_group_name_H-M   'P 1'
#
loop_
_entity.id
_entity.type
_entity.pdbx_description
1 polymer ?
#
loop_
_entity_poly.entity_id
_entity_poly.type
_entity_poly.pdbx_seq_one_letter_code
_entity_poly.pdbx_strand_id
1 'polypeptide(L)'
;MTLEEAADLAAKAGEAYGEYVYRVKENEFLLKALFSAKFVELDDGPTSKLEHMARASKEYQMLSSQAASDLREAGKRKVAYENAIRQWETIRTNDVRDRQEKKIFGG
;
A
#
# COMPACT_ATOMS: atom_id res chain seq x y z
N MET A 1 -4.43 6.02 25.72
CA MET A 1 -3.25 5.96 24.83
C MET A 1 -2.44 7.23 24.99
N THR A 2 -1.14 7.11 25.17
CA THR A 2 -0.23 8.24 25.25
C THR A 2 0.13 8.75 23.85
N LEU A 3 0.68 9.96 23.77
CA LEU A 3 1.18 10.52 22.51
C LEU A 3 2.27 9.65 21.89
N GLU A 4 3.17 9.12 22.73
CA GLU A 4 4.25 8.24 22.30
C GLU A 4 3.71 6.93 21.72
N GLU A 5 2.74 6.30 22.38
CA GLU A 5 2.08 5.09 21.88
C GLU A 5 1.38 5.34 20.54
N ALA A 6 0.70 6.49 20.41
CA ALA A 6 0.02 6.86 19.17
C ALA A 6 1.02 7.12 18.03
N ALA A 7 2.18 7.74 18.33
CA ALA A 7 3.24 7.94 17.36
C ALA A 7 3.84 6.62 16.89
N ASP A 8 4.05 5.67 17.79
CA ASP A 8 4.56 4.34 17.46
C ASP A 8 3.58 3.56 16.59
N LEU A 9 2.28 3.64 16.89
CA LEU A 9 1.24 3.02 16.05
C LEU A 9 1.23 3.60 14.65
N ALA A 10 1.32 4.93 14.53
CA ALA A 10 1.36 5.60 13.23
C ALA A 10 2.61 5.20 12.42
N ALA A 11 3.77 5.10 13.07
CA ALA A 11 5.02 4.68 12.43
C ALA A 11 4.91 3.24 11.90
N LYS A 12 4.41 2.31 12.71
CA LYS A 12 4.23 0.90 12.32
C LYS A 12 3.21 0.75 11.18
N ALA A 13 2.10 1.48 11.26
CA ALA A 13 1.09 1.47 10.21
C ALA A 13 1.65 2.04 8.90
N GLY A 14 2.48 3.08 8.98
CA GLY A 14 3.15 3.68 7.82
C GLY A 14 4.14 2.73 7.17
N GLU A 15 4.93 2.00 7.96
CA GLU A 15 5.85 0.96 7.44
C GLU A 15 5.08 -0.15 6.71
N ALA A 16 4.00 -0.65 7.31
CA ALA A 16 3.18 -1.68 6.71
C ALA A 16 2.55 -1.22 5.39
N TYR A 17 2.06 0.01 5.35
CA TYR A 17 1.54 0.60 4.11
C TYR A 17 2.63 0.74 3.06
N GLY A 18 3.79 1.28 3.43
CA GLY A 18 4.93 1.45 2.51
C GLY A 18 5.40 0.14 1.89
N GLU A 19 5.41 -0.95 2.66
CA GLU A 19 5.74 -2.28 2.14
C GLU A 19 4.80 -2.71 1.03
N TYR A 20 3.50 -2.52 1.20
CA TYR A 20 2.51 -2.88 0.18
C TYR A 20 2.51 -1.94 -1.02
N VAL A 21 2.81 -0.65 -0.84
CA VAL A 21 3.03 0.27 -1.96
C VAL A 21 4.19 -0.21 -2.83
N TYR A 22 5.28 -0.66 -2.21
CA TYR A 22 6.42 -1.22 -2.92
C TYR A 22 6.04 -2.49 -3.69
N ARG A 23 5.31 -3.43 -3.05
CA ARG A 23 4.83 -4.65 -3.70
C ARG A 23 3.94 -4.38 -4.90
N VAL A 24 3.04 -3.41 -4.80
CA VAL A 24 2.17 -3.01 -5.91
C VAL A 24 3.00 -2.56 -7.11
N LYS A 25 3.99 -1.71 -6.90
CA LYS A 25 4.89 -1.24 -7.97
C LYS A 25 5.72 -2.37 -8.56
N GLU A 26 6.24 -3.25 -7.73
CA GLU A 26 6.99 -4.43 -8.17
C GLU A 26 6.11 -5.34 -9.02
N ASN A 27 4.88 -5.60 -8.60
CA ASN A 27 3.93 -6.42 -9.35
C ASN A 27 3.61 -5.81 -10.72
N GLU A 28 3.45 -4.50 -10.81
CA GLU A 28 3.25 -3.81 -12.10
C GLU A 28 4.42 -4.05 -13.05
N PHE A 29 5.63 -3.91 -12.55
CA PHE A 29 6.84 -4.17 -13.32
C PHE A 29 6.93 -5.64 -13.76
N LEU A 30 6.68 -6.59 -12.84
CA LEU A 30 6.73 -8.01 -13.11
C LEU A 30 5.67 -8.46 -14.11
N LEU A 31 4.47 -7.89 -14.05
CA LEU A 31 3.40 -8.17 -15.02
C LEU A 31 3.80 -7.72 -16.42
N LYS A 32 4.40 -6.55 -16.55
CA LYS A 32 4.90 -6.05 -17.84
C LYS A 32 6.03 -6.92 -18.38
N ALA A 33 6.98 -7.29 -17.52
CA ALA A 33 8.10 -8.13 -17.89
C ALA A 33 7.64 -9.54 -18.32
N LEU A 34 6.70 -10.13 -17.57
CA LEU A 34 6.15 -11.44 -17.89
C LEU A 34 5.34 -11.41 -19.17
N PHE A 35 4.52 -10.38 -19.37
CA PHE A 35 3.77 -10.20 -20.60
C PHE A 35 4.70 -10.13 -21.81
N SER A 36 5.77 -9.35 -21.73
CA SER A 36 6.76 -9.22 -22.80
C SER A 36 7.48 -10.53 -23.07
N ALA A 37 7.87 -11.27 -22.03
CA ALA A 37 8.52 -12.57 -22.18
C ALA A 37 7.60 -13.60 -22.86
N LYS A 38 6.33 -13.66 -22.46
CA LYS A 38 5.34 -14.57 -23.08
C LYS A 38 5.03 -14.17 -24.52
N PHE A 39 4.99 -12.87 -24.80
CA PHE A 39 4.80 -12.37 -26.16
C PHE A 39 5.93 -12.84 -27.10
N VAL A 40 7.16 -12.80 -26.63
CA VAL A 40 8.32 -13.28 -27.40
C VAL A 40 8.28 -14.79 -27.63
N GLU A 41 7.87 -15.57 -26.61
CA GLU A 41 7.72 -17.02 -26.74
C GLU A 41 6.69 -17.42 -27.81
N LEU A 42 5.68 -16.58 -28.04
CA LEU A 42 4.56 -16.84 -28.93
C LEU A 42 4.75 -16.19 -30.31
N ASP A 43 5.96 -16.14 -30.81
CA ASP A 43 6.41 -15.38 -31.98
C ASP A 43 5.73 -15.74 -33.34
N ASP A 44 4.79 -16.66 -33.37
CA ASP A 44 4.10 -17.12 -34.59
C ASP A 44 2.63 -16.70 -34.61
N GLY A 45 2.30 -15.60 -35.30
CA GLY A 45 0.91 -15.25 -35.56
C GLY A 45 0.57 -13.77 -35.46
N PRO A 46 -0.70 -13.41 -35.65
CA PRO A 46 -1.14 -12.02 -35.53
C PRO A 46 -0.91 -11.47 -34.13
N THR A 47 -0.47 -10.21 -34.02
CA THR A 47 -0.15 -9.54 -32.75
C THR A 47 -1.28 -9.62 -31.72
N SER A 48 -2.53 -9.42 -32.17
CA SER A 48 -3.69 -9.51 -31.27
C SER A 48 -3.88 -10.90 -30.66
N LYS A 49 -3.61 -11.96 -31.41
CA LYS A 49 -3.68 -13.34 -30.93
C LYS A 49 -2.58 -13.62 -29.93
N LEU A 50 -1.36 -13.16 -30.21
CA LEU A 50 -0.22 -13.32 -29.32
C LEU A 50 -0.45 -12.59 -28.00
N GLU A 51 -0.98 -11.37 -28.04
CA GLU A 51 -1.36 -10.62 -26.83
C GLU A 51 -2.39 -11.37 -26.00
N HIS A 52 -3.43 -11.89 -26.64
CA HIS A 52 -4.47 -12.65 -25.96
C HIS A 52 -3.90 -13.92 -25.29
N MET A 53 -3.06 -14.67 -26.02
CA MET A 53 -2.44 -15.87 -25.49
C MET A 53 -1.48 -15.59 -24.34
N ALA A 54 -0.71 -14.51 -24.43
CA ALA A 54 0.19 -14.11 -23.36
C ALA A 54 -0.59 -13.79 -22.07
N ARG A 55 -1.67 -13.04 -22.18
CA ARG A 55 -2.55 -12.71 -21.04
C ARG A 55 -3.27 -13.92 -20.47
N ALA A 56 -3.57 -14.90 -21.29
CA ALA A 56 -4.24 -16.13 -20.87
C ALA A 56 -3.27 -17.14 -20.23
N SER A 57 -1.95 -16.91 -20.28
CA SER A 57 -0.99 -17.83 -19.67
C SER A 57 -1.24 -17.99 -18.18
N LYS A 58 -0.98 -19.20 -17.67
CA LYS A 58 -1.20 -19.53 -16.26
C LYS A 58 -0.35 -18.64 -15.35
N GLU A 59 0.91 -18.41 -15.69
CA GLU A 59 1.81 -17.58 -14.93
C GLU A 59 1.33 -16.13 -14.85
N TYR A 60 0.85 -15.58 -15.97
CA TYR A 60 0.31 -14.23 -16.00
C TYR A 60 -0.93 -14.10 -15.13
N GLN A 61 -1.85 -15.07 -15.19
CA GLN A 61 -3.06 -15.09 -14.37
C GLN A 61 -2.72 -15.19 -12.87
N MET A 62 -1.76 -16.03 -12.51
CA MET A 62 -1.33 -16.17 -11.12
C MET A 62 -0.73 -14.86 -10.59
N LEU A 63 0.14 -14.23 -11.36
CA LEU A 63 0.75 -12.95 -10.97
C LEU A 63 -0.29 -11.82 -10.91
N SER A 64 -1.26 -11.80 -11.84
CA SER A 64 -2.37 -10.84 -11.81
C SER A 64 -3.22 -10.98 -10.55
N SER A 65 -3.50 -12.22 -10.13
CA SER A 65 -4.23 -12.51 -8.90
C SER A 65 -3.47 -12.02 -7.67
N GLN A 66 -2.16 -12.26 -7.62
CA GLN A 66 -1.30 -11.78 -6.55
C GLN A 66 -1.26 -10.25 -6.53
N ALA A 67 -1.15 -9.62 -7.70
CA ALA A 67 -1.14 -8.16 -7.82
C ALA A 67 -2.47 -7.55 -7.32
N ALA A 68 -3.60 -8.16 -7.64
CA ALA A 68 -4.91 -7.71 -7.16
C ALA A 68 -5.03 -7.85 -5.63
N SER A 69 -4.52 -8.95 -5.08
CA SER A 69 -4.49 -9.18 -3.62
C SER A 69 -3.63 -8.13 -2.91
N ASP A 70 -2.43 -7.86 -3.42
CA ASP A 70 -1.52 -6.87 -2.84
C ASP A 70 -2.08 -5.44 -2.95
N LEU A 71 -2.75 -5.12 -4.05
CA LEU A 71 -3.41 -3.82 -4.22
C LEU A 71 -4.53 -3.63 -3.18
N ARG A 72 -5.32 -4.66 -2.94
CA ARG A 72 -6.38 -4.64 -1.93
C ARG A 72 -5.80 -4.47 -0.54
N GLU A 73 -4.74 -5.19 -0.22
CA GLU A 73 -4.06 -5.07 1.07
C GLU A 73 -3.43 -3.69 1.26
N ALA A 74 -2.84 -3.12 0.22
CA ALA A 74 -2.31 -1.75 0.24
C ALA A 74 -3.41 -0.74 0.59
N GLY A 75 -4.61 -0.90 0.04
CA GLY A 75 -5.77 -0.06 0.37
C GLY A 75 -6.16 -0.15 1.85
N LYS A 76 -6.19 -1.36 2.41
CA LYS A 76 -6.48 -1.57 3.84
C LYS A 76 -5.41 -0.93 4.73
N ARG A 77 -4.15 -1.10 4.39
CA ARG A 77 -3.02 -0.52 5.14
C ARG A 77 -3.00 1.00 5.08
N LYS A 78 -3.41 1.57 3.94
CA LYS A 78 -3.57 3.02 3.79
C LYS A 78 -4.59 3.57 4.79
N VAL A 79 -5.77 2.95 4.87
CA VAL A 79 -6.82 3.36 5.79
C VAL A 79 -6.35 3.25 7.24
N ALA A 80 -5.68 2.15 7.60
CA ALA A 80 -5.13 1.97 8.95
C ALA A 80 -4.10 3.04 9.30
N TYR A 81 -3.24 3.40 8.35
CA TYR A 81 -2.24 4.46 8.53
C TYR A 81 -2.89 5.83 8.72
N GLU A 82 -3.86 6.19 7.87
CA GLU A 82 -4.59 7.45 7.97
C GLU A 82 -5.32 7.58 9.31
N ASN A 83 -5.95 6.49 9.78
CA ASN A 83 -6.61 6.47 11.08
C ASN A 83 -5.62 6.62 12.24
N ALA A 84 -4.46 5.98 12.16
CA ALA A 84 -3.41 6.10 13.17
C ALA A 84 -2.87 7.54 13.26
N ILE A 85 -2.69 8.20 12.11
CA ILE A 85 -2.26 9.61 12.06
C ILE A 85 -3.32 10.53 12.69
N ARG A 86 -4.59 10.34 12.36
CA ARG A 86 -5.68 11.13 12.95
C ARG A 86 -5.73 10.98 14.47
N GLN A 87 -5.54 9.77 14.95
CA GLN A 87 -5.51 9.49 16.40
C GLN A 87 -4.33 10.21 17.05
N TRP A 88 -3.15 10.14 16.46
CA TRP A 88 -1.98 10.84 16.94
C TRP A 88 -2.18 12.36 16.96
N GLU A 89 -2.73 12.93 15.90
CA GLU A 89 -3.04 14.37 15.81
C GLU A 89 -4.04 14.79 16.88
N THR A 90 -5.07 14.00 17.13
CA THR A 90 -6.08 14.28 18.16
C THR A 90 -5.46 14.29 19.55
N ILE A 91 -4.62 13.31 19.88
CA ILE A 91 -3.94 13.23 21.17
C ILE A 91 -2.98 14.41 21.33
N ARG A 92 -2.22 14.72 20.29
CA ARG A 92 -1.29 15.87 20.28
C ARG A 92 -2.02 17.19 20.53
N THR A 93 -3.14 17.41 19.85
CA THR A 93 -3.95 18.61 20.01
C THR A 93 -4.49 18.73 21.44
N ASN A 94 -4.96 17.64 22.02
CA ASN A 94 -5.45 17.60 23.40
C ASN A 94 -4.32 17.89 24.40
N ASP A 95 -3.14 17.32 24.19
CA ASP A 95 -1.98 17.57 25.07
C ASP A 95 -1.55 19.05 25.02
N VAL A 96 -1.52 19.65 23.84
CA VAL A 96 -1.19 21.09 23.70
C VAL A 96 -2.23 21.95 24.41
N ARG A 97 -3.50 21.65 24.24
CA ARG A 97 -4.60 22.38 24.90
C ARG A 97 -4.49 22.27 26.42
N ASP A 98 -4.25 21.07 26.94
CA ASP A 98 -4.10 20.86 28.39
C ASP A 98 -2.94 21.64 28.98
N ARG A 99 -1.82 21.71 28.27
CA ARG A 99 -0.67 22.52 28.67
C ARG A 99 -1.00 24.01 28.69
N GLN A 100 -1.76 24.50 27.72
CA GLN A 100 -2.19 25.90 27.66
C GLN A 100 -3.15 26.23 28.80
N GLU A 101 -4.09 25.38 29.10
CA GLU A 101 -5.02 25.51 30.21
C GLU A 101 -4.29 25.57 31.55
N LYS A 102 -3.29 24.71 31.77
CA LYS A 102 -2.45 24.74 32.97
C LYS A 102 -1.69 26.05 33.11
N LYS A 103 -1.20 26.62 32.02
CA LYS A 103 -0.54 27.93 32.01
C LYS A 103 -1.47 29.07 32.43
N ILE A 104 -2.72 29.05 31.93
CA ILE A 104 -3.71 30.08 32.15
C ILE A 104 -4.29 29.99 33.57
N PHE A 105 -4.56 28.77 34.06
CA PHE A 105 -5.25 28.54 35.35
C PHE A 105 -4.34 28.21 36.52
N GLY A 106 -3.10 28.65 36.48
CA GLY A 106 -2.21 28.65 37.64
C GLY A 106 -1.41 27.39 37.86
N GLY A 107 -1.10 26.77 36.82
CA GLY A 107 -0.21 25.59 36.88
C GLY A 107 1.22 25.98 37.08
#